data_6d5f4e9ed10546719c61a17c86c9dd39
#
_entry.id   6d5f4e9ed10546719c61a17c86c9dd39
#
_cell.length_a   1.000
_cell.length_b   1.000
_cell.length_c   1.000
_cell.angle_alpha   90.00
_cell.angle_beta   90.00
_cell.angle_gamma   90.00
#
_symmetry.space_group_name_H-M   'P 1'
#
loop_
_entity.id
_entity.type
_entity.pdbx_description
1 polymer ?
#
loop_
_entity_poly.entity_id
_entity_poly.type
_entity_poly.pdbx_seq_one_letter_code
_entity_poly.pdbx_strand_id
1 'polypeptide(L)'
;GIAESTKDQSSIGRFGIGFKSVYTFTDRPEIHSGEEDFTVENYVQPKRVIRTERADDETQIVLPLKPEDATAQDEITAGFKRLGPGALLFLRHIDEINWAVQGGGSGTYLRSSPVALGANVQRITVIGQESGQSEVDQNWLVFHRNVFTPGREQVGRVEVAFSLHPVKDRPGRWMVVPVAASPLVVFFPTAVETNLGFLVQGPYKTTPSRDNIPRHEPWNKHLVGQTAELLVEAMRWLRDNEMLDVSALRCLPLDREKFPEGSMFEPLFAASRRALLDEPLLPRFDGGYVAASRSKLARTQEL
;
A
#
# COMPACT_ATOMS: atom_id res chain seq x y z
N GLY A 1 11.76 24.38 12.06
CA GLY A 1 11.72 25.13 10.81
C GLY A 1 10.70 24.57 9.84
N ILE A 2 10.26 25.35 8.86
CA ILE A 2 9.17 25.02 7.91
C ILE A 2 9.52 23.81 7.02
N ALA A 3 10.75 23.34 7.01
CA ALA A 3 11.22 22.20 6.23
C ALA A 3 11.74 21.03 7.07
N GLU A 4 11.67 21.11 8.38
CA GLU A 4 12.12 20.06 9.29
C GLU A 4 10.93 19.45 10.00
N SER A 5 10.70 18.18 9.78
CA SER A 5 9.73 17.39 10.52
C SER A 5 10.46 16.64 11.65
N THR A 6 9.96 16.78 12.87
CA THR A 6 10.40 15.98 14.03
C THR A 6 9.85 14.56 14.02
N LYS A 7 9.03 14.22 13.00
CA LYS A 7 8.42 12.90 12.84
C LYS A 7 9.48 11.87 12.47
N ASP A 8 9.36 10.70 13.09
CA ASP A 8 10.22 9.56 12.80
C ASP A 8 9.93 8.95 11.41
N GLN A 9 10.68 7.91 11.05
CA GLN A 9 10.52 7.24 9.76
C GLN A 9 9.22 6.43 9.64
N SER A 10 8.54 6.20 10.76
CA SER A 10 7.26 5.48 10.82
C SER A 10 6.04 6.37 10.56
N SER A 11 6.22 7.68 10.47
CA SER A 11 5.14 8.66 10.38
C SER A 11 4.95 9.21 8.98
N ILE A 12 3.70 9.42 8.57
CA ILE A 12 3.35 10.11 7.32
C ILE A 12 3.71 11.61 7.44
N GLY A 13 4.20 12.20 6.34
CA GLY A 13 4.47 13.65 6.29
C GLY A 13 5.87 14.07 6.72
N ARG A 14 6.86 13.22 6.52
CA ARG A 14 8.27 13.42 6.88
C ARG A 14 8.90 14.71 6.36
N PHE A 15 8.52 15.15 5.15
CA PHE A 15 9.11 16.34 4.52
C PHE A 15 8.45 17.66 4.94
N GLY A 16 7.39 17.61 5.77
CA GLY A 16 6.65 18.82 6.17
C GLY A 16 5.97 19.57 5.01
N ILE A 17 5.94 18.99 3.82
CA ILE A 17 5.39 19.60 2.61
C ILE A 17 3.99 19.10 2.25
N GLY A 18 3.48 18.04 2.90
CA GLY A 18 2.17 17.48 2.60
C GLY A 18 1.05 18.51 2.72
N PHE A 19 1.07 19.31 3.79
CA PHE A 19 0.09 20.38 3.94
C PHE A 19 0.25 21.50 2.88
N LYS A 20 1.45 21.70 2.35
CA LYS A 20 1.68 22.73 1.32
C LYS A 20 1.00 22.41 -0.01
N SER A 21 0.66 21.16 -0.27
CA SER A 21 -0.06 20.77 -1.49
C SER A 21 -1.46 21.38 -1.56
N VAL A 22 -2.07 21.71 -0.42
CA VAL A 22 -3.41 22.36 -0.41
C VAL A 22 -3.41 23.72 -1.10
N TYR A 23 -2.25 24.40 -1.13
CA TYR A 23 -2.13 25.70 -1.81
C TYR A 23 -2.22 25.64 -3.34
N THR A 24 -2.29 24.45 -3.91
CA THR A 24 -2.69 24.27 -5.30
C THR A 24 -4.14 24.76 -5.50
N PHE A 25 -5.02 24.47 -4.56
CA PHE A 25 -6.46 24.74 -4.67
C PHE A 25 -6.95 25.92 -3.83
N THR A 26 -6.20 26.37 -2.81
CA THR A 26 -6.59 27.44 -1.91
C THR A 26 -5.40 28.33 -1.55
N ASP A 27 -5.66 29.61 -1.33
CA ASP A 27 -4.64 30.55 -0.79
C ASP A 27 -4.78 30.75 0.72
N ARG A 28 -5.91 30.29 1.30
CA ARG A 28 -6.26 30.52 2.71
C ARG A 28 -6.87 29.25 3.34
N PRO A 29 -6.05 28.21 3.56
CA PRO A 29 -6.54 27.03 4.28
C PRO A 29 -6.88 27.41 5.73
N GLU A 30 -8.02 26.95 6.23
CA GLU A 30 -8.44 27.13 7.61
C GLU A 30 -8.33 25.81 8.37
N ILE A 31 -7.84 25.86 9.59
CA ILE A 31 -7.67 24.72 10.47
C ILE A 31 -8.40 24.98 11.77
N HIS A 32 -9.28 24.05 12.14
CA HIS A 32 -10.07 24.07 13.35
C HIS A 32 -9.83 22.75 14.09
N SER A 33 -9.11 22.79 15.23
CA SER A 33 -8.75 21.59 15.99
C SER A 33 -8.59 21.91 17.47
N GLY A 34 -9.23 21.15 18.33
CA GLY A 34 -9.20 21.43 19.77
C GLY A 34 -9.69 22.86 20.08
N GLU A 35 -8.83 23.67 20.69
CA GLU A 35 -9.12 25.08 21.01
C GLU A 35 -8.59 26.06 19.96
N GLU A 36 -7.93 25.58 18.92
CA GLU A 36 -7.27 26.41 17.91
C GLU A 36 -8.15 26.55 16.65
N ASP A 37 -8.37 27.79 16.25
CA ASP A 37 -9.10 28.17 15.05
C ASP A 37 -8.31 29.25 14.29
N PHE A 38 -7.68 28.86 13.17
CA PHE A 38 -6.82 29.77 12.42
C PHE A 38 -6.78 29.46 10.92
N THR A 39 -6.51 30.50 10.14
CA THR A 39 -6.12 30.38 8.73
C THR A 39 -4.61 30.60 8.58
N VAL A 40 -4.02 30.04 7.54
CA VAL A 40 -2.61 30.28 7.20
C VAL A 40 -2.54 31.12 5.94
N GLU A 41 -2.08 32.36 6.08
CA GLU A 41 -1.85 33.27 4.95
C GLU A 41 -0.38 33.28 4.56
N ASN A 42 -0.11 33.56 3.28
CA ASN A 42 1.27 33.65 2.74
C ASN A 42 2.14 32.43 3.10
N TYR A 43 1.54 31.24 3.14
CA TYR A 43 2.18 29.94 3.46
C TYR A 43 2.68 29.77 4.90
N VAL A 44 2.75 30.83 5.73
CA VAL A 44 3.43 30.77 7.03
C VAL A 44 2.80 31.65 8.13
N GLN A 45 1.85 32.49 7.82
CA GLN A 45 1.28 33.43 8.80
C GLN A 45 -0.05 32.93 9.33
N PRO A 46 -0.11 32.39 10.57
CA PRO A 46 -1.38 32.02 11.16
C PRO A 46 -2.15 33.28 11.59
N LYS A 47 -3.44 33.34 11.28
CA LYS A 47 -4.35 34.36 11.76
C LYS A 47 -5.59 33.69 12.35
N ARG A 48 -6.04 34.13 13.50
CA ARG A 48 -7.27 33.63 14.12
C ARG A 48 -8.48 33.84 13.20
N VAL A 49 -9.33 32.84 13.15
CA VAL A 49 -10.65 32.87 12.50
C VAL A 49 -11.73 32.54 13.52
N ILE A 50 -12.98 32.70 13.13
CA ILE A 50 -14.14 32.42 13.98
C ILE A 50 -14.18 30.90 14.23
N ARG A 51 -14.42 30.52 15.49
CA ARG A 51 -14.58 29.11 15.86
C ARG A 51 -15.77 28.50 15.13
N THR A 52 -15.57 27.31 14.55
CA THR A 52 -16.64 26.49 14.00
C THR A 52 -17.19 25.54 15.05
N GLU A 53 -18.49 25.23 14.94
CA GLU A 53 -19.09 24.18 15.77
C GLU A 53 -18.58 22.81 15.33
N ARG A 54 -18.00 22.04 16.25
CA ARG A 54 -17.43 20.70 16.02
C ARG A 54 -17.33 19.92 17.31
N ALA A 55 -17.17 18.60 17.23
CA ALA A 55 -16.83 17.77 18.38
C ALA A 55 -15.41 18.07 18.87
N ASP A 56 -15.13 17.81 20.16
CA ASP A 56 -13.84 18.15 20.78
C ASP A 56 -12.66 17.34 20.20
N ASP A 57 -12.93 16.14 19.68
CA ASP A 57 -11.97 15.24 19.04
C ASP A 57 -11.93 15.39 17.51
N GLU A 58 -12.73 16.30 16.95
CA GLU A 58 -12.78 16.56 15.51
C GLU A 58 -11.75 17.61 15.09
N THR A 59 -11.11 17.37 13.97
CA THR A 59 -10.31 18.36 13.24
C THR A 59 -10.96 18.63 11.91
N GLN A 60 -11.32 19.90 11.66
CA GLN A 60 -11.84 20.36 10.38
C GLN A 60 -10.78 21.15 9.64
N ILE A 61 -10.58 20.83 8.36
CA ILE A 61 -9.72 21.60 7.46
C ILE A 61 -10.60 22.11 6.33
N VAL A 62 -10.74 23.43 6.24
CA VAL A 62 -11.53 24.09 5.22
C VAL A 62 -10.60 24.67 4.17
N LEU A 63 -10.84 24.35 2.91
CA LEU A 63 -10.04 24.80 1.77
C LEU A 63 -10.92 25.62 0.83
N PRO A 64 -11.11 26.94 1.05
CA PRO A 64 -11.82 27.79 0.11
C PRO A 64 -11.13 27.75 -1.25
N LEU A 65 -11.83 27.23 -2.27
CA LEU A 65 -11.23 27.10 -3.61
C LEU A 65 -10.97 28.46 -4.22
N LYS A 66 -9.91 28.54 -5.03
CA LYS A 66 -9.56 29.76 -5.78
C LYS A 66 -10.67 30.08 -6.79
N PRO A 67 -11.19 31.30 -6.80
CA PRO A 67 -12.29 31.66 -7.71
C PRO A 67 -11.97 31.50 -9.18
N GLU A 68 -10.69 31.61 -9.55
CA GLU A 68 -10.21 31.47 -10.92
C GLU A 68 -10.04 30.01 -11.37
N ASP A 69 -10.04 29.06 -10.43
CA ASP A 69 -9.86 27.65 -10.73
C ASP A 69 -11.21 26.94 -10.94
N ALA A 70 -11.73 27.04 -12.15
CA ALA A 70 -12.99 26.39 -12.52
C ALA A 70 -12.93 24.86 -12.56
N THR A 71 -11.73 24.25 -12.55
CA THR A 71 -11.53 22.80 -12.67
C THR A 71 -11.28 22.13 -11.33
N ALA A 72 -11.00 22.88 -10.26
CA ALA A 72 -10.62 22.34 -8.95
C ALA A 72 -11.61 21.30 -8.41
N GLN A 73 -12.91 21.53 -8.54
CA GLN A 73 -13.93 20.59 -8.07
C GLN A 73 -13.87 19.26 -8.82
N ASP A 74 -13.71 19.30 -10.14
CA ASP A 74 -13.62 18.10 -10.98
C ASP A 74 -12.33 17.32 -10.70
N GLU A 75 -11.22 18.02 -10.52
CA GLU A 75 -9.92 17.40 -10.19
C GLU A 75 -9.94 16.74 -8.81
N ILE A 76 -10.53 17.39 -7.79
CA ILE A 76 -10.70 16.84 -6.45
C ILE A 76 -11.62 15.62 -6.49
N THR A 77 -12.75 15.70 -7.21
CA THR A 77 -13.66 14.56 -7.37
C THR A 77 -12.98 13.37 -8.05
N ALA A 78 -12.26 13.62 -9.13
CA ALA A 78 -11.48 12.59 -9.80
C ALA A 78 -10.37 12.02 -8.88
N GLY A 79 -9.80 12.85 -8.01
CA GLY A 79 -8.83 12.45 -6.98
C GLY A 79 -9.43 11.45 -5.99
N PHE A 80 -10.60 11.73 -5.45
CA PHE A 80 -11.31 10.82 -4.53
C PHE A 80 -11.66 9.48 -5.19
N LYS A 81 -12.18 9.49 -6.41
CA LYS A 81 -12.47 8.27 -7.16
C LYS A 81 -11.21 7.42 -7.44
N ARG A 82 -10.07 8.08 -7.75
CA ARG A 82 -8.79 7.37 -7.93
C ARG A 82 -8.22 6.80 -6.63
N LEU A 83 -8.56 7.38 -5.47
CA LEU A 83 -8.08 6.92 -4.18
C LEU A 83 -8.47 5.46 -3.96
N GLY A 84 -9.75 5.13 -4.15
CA GLY A 84 -10.31 3.79 -4.01
C GLY A 84 -10.17 3.19 -2.60
N PRO A 85 -10.84 2.06 -2.34
CA PRO A 85 -10.80 1.41 -1.02
C PRO A 85 -9.41 0.88 -0.67
N GLY A 86 -8.60 0.48 -1.66
CA GLY A 86 -7.24 -0.04 -1.46
C GLY A 86 -6.29 0.93 -0.76
N ALA A 87 -6.59 2.23 -0.75
CA ALA A 87 -5.82 3.22 -0.01
C ALA A 87 -5.80 2.96 1.51
N LEU A 88 -6.87 2.36 2.05
CA LEU A 88 -6.97 2.03 3.48
C LEU A 88 -6.11 0.82 3.90
N LEU A 89 -5.67 -0.01 2.95
CA LEU A 89 -5.00 -1.27 3.26
C LEU A 89 -3.81 -1.10 4.22
N PHE A 90 -3.02 -0.04 4.02
CA PHE A 90 -1.81 0.22 4.79
C PHE A 90 -1.91 1.42 5.76
N LEU A 91 -3.08 2.08 5.84
CA LEU A 91 -3.32 3.19 6.76
C LEU A 91 -3.82 2.64 8.10
N ARG A 92 -2.91 2.51 9.08
CA ARG A 92 -3.17 1.80 10.34
C ARG A 92 -4.09 2.54 11.31
N HIS A 93 -4.20 3.86 11.17
CA HIS A 93 -4.96 4.73 12.07
C HIS A 93 -6.19 5.35 11.41
N ILE A 94 -6.50 4.91 10.19
CA ILE A 94 -7.69 5.32 9.46
C ILE A 94 -8.41 4.05 9.03
N ASP A 95 -9.61 3.85 9.55
CA ASP A 95 -10.43 2.68 9.25
C ASP A 95 -11.53 3.00 8.24
N GLU A 96 -11.89 4.29 8.13
CA GLU A 96 -12.97 4.75 7.25
C GLU A 96 -12.61 6.06 6.56
N ILE A 97 -12.99 6.19 5.29
CA ILE A 97 -12.93 7.42 4.50
C ILE A 97 -14.30 7.61 3.87
N ASN A 98 -14.97 8.71 4.22
CA ASN A 98 -16.19 9.18 3.56
C ASN A 98 -15.90 10.43 2.75
N TRP A 99 -16.45 10.51 1.56
CA TRP A 99 -16.38 11.71 0.73
C TRP A 99 -17.71 11.97 0.04
N ALA A 100 -18.01 13.23 -0.15
CA ALA A 100 -19.19 13.66 -0.91
C ALA A 100 -18.87 14.95 -1.65
N VAL A 101 -19.39 15.08 -2.87
CA VAL A 101 -19.29 16.27 -3.69
C VAL A 101 -20.69 16.72 -4.06
N GLN A 102 -21.01 17.98 -3.79
CA GLN A 102 -22.31 18.52 -4.12
C GLN A 102 -22.57 18.43 -5.63
N GLY A 103 -23.58 17.64 -6.02
CA GLY A 103 -23.88 17.36 -7.43
C GLY A 103 -22.92 16.39 -8.13
N GLY A 104 -21.89 15.89 -7.43
CA GLY A 104 -20.80 15.09 -8.04
C GLY A 104 -20.70 13.63 -7.57
N GLY A 105 -21.52 13.22 -6.61
CA GLY A 105 -21.51 11.86 -6.04
C GLY A 105 -20.85 11.76 -4.68
N SER A 106 -20.79 10.55 -4.15
CA SER A 106 -20.22 10.25 -2.83
C SER A 106 -19.59 8.85 -2.83
N GLY A 107 -18.76 8.57 -1.85
CA GLY A 107 -18.21 7.25 -1.63
C GLY A 107 -17.82 7.03 -0.17
N THR A 108 -17.85 5.77 0.21
CA THR A 108 -17.41 5.29 1.52
C THR A 108 -16.41 4.17 1.30
N TYR A 109 -15.27 4.26 1.94
CA TYR A 109 -14.27 3.21 1.99
C TYR A 109 -14.08 2.79 3.45
N LEU A 110 -14.14 1.50 3.71
CA LEU A 110 -14.04 0.93 5.06
C LEU A 110 -13.00 -0.18 5.09
N ARG A 111 -12.16 -0.18 6.11
CA ARG A 111 -11.25 -1.28 6.41
C ARG A 111 -11.79 -2.07 7.59
N SER A 112 -12.03 -3.37 7.39
CA SER A 112 -12.42 -4.27 8.48
C SER A 112 -11.27 -4.47 9.47
N SER A 113 -11.61 -4.84 10.70
CA SER A 113 -10.61 -5.27 11.68
C SER A 113 -9.79 -6.44 11.13
N PRO A 114 -8.45 -6.38 11.19
CA PRO A 114 -7.60 -7.44 10.69
C PRO A 114 -7.85 -8.78 11.42
N VAL A 115 -7.95 -9.86 10.65
CA VAL A 115 -8.04 -11.22 11.19
C VAL A 115 -6.64 -11.82 11.21
N ALA A 116 -6.08 -12.01 12.41
CA ALA A 116 -4.76 -12.64 12.57
C ALA A 116 -4.80 -14.11 12.12
N LEU A 117 -3.87 -14.51 11.25
CA LEU A 117 -3.67 -15.88 10.77
C LEU A 117 -2.33 -16.48 11.24
N GLY A 118 -1.53 -15.69 11.92
CA GLY A 118 -0.23 -16.02 12.49
C GLY A 118 0.43 -14.80 13.12
N ALA A 119 1.64 -14.95 13.60
CA ALA A 119 2.36 -13.87 14.29
C ALA A 119 2.64 -12.65 13.40
N ASN A 120 2.85 -12.87 12.12
CA ASN A 120 3.23 -11.86 11.13
C ASN A 120 2.38 -11.91 9.84
N VAL A 121 1.22 -12.55 9.89
CA VAL A 121 0.28 -12.67 8.79
C VAL A 121 -1.14 -12.41 9.24
N GLN A 122 -1.87 -11.63 8.45
CA GLN A 122 -3.26 -11.27 8.72
C GLN A 122 -4.06 -11.17 7.43
N ARG A 123 -5.37 -11.39 7.54
CA ARG A 123 -6.31 -11.09 6.47
C ARG A 123 -6.99 -9.76 6.76
N ILE A 124 -7.06 -8.90 5.75
CA ILE A 124 -7.73 -7.60 5.80
C ILE A 124 -8.75 -7.55 4.66
N THR A 125 -9.96 -7.08 4.96
CA THR A 125 -10.96 -6.76 3.95
C THR A 125 -11.10 -5.25 3.88
N VAL A 126 -11.06 -4.68 2.68
CA VAL A 126 -11.40 -3.28 2.41
C VAL A 126 -12.62 -3.26 1.51
N ILE A 127 -13.61 -2.50 1.93
CA ILE A 127 -14.92 -2.38 1.29
C ILE A 127 -14.99 -0.99 0.68
N GLY A 128 -15.46 -0.91 -0.55
CA GLY A 128 -15.68 0.34 -1.24
C GLY A 128 -17.08 0.41 -1.80
N GLN A 129 -17.80 1.50 -1.50
CA GLN A 129 -19.08 1.81 -2.07
C GLN A 129 -19.06 3.23 -2.62
N GLU A 130 -19.36 3.38 -3.89
CA GLU A 130 -19.51 4.69 -4.55
C GLU A 130 -20.93 4.83 -5.10
N SER A 131 -21.43 6.06 -5.10
CA SER A 131 -22.79 6.32 -5.59
C SER A 131 -22.93 5.89 -7.07
N GLY A 132 -23.96 5.09 -7.34
CA GLY A 132 -24.22 4.53 -8.67
C GLY A 132 -23.36 3.33 -9.06
N GLN A 133 -22.53 2.80 -8.17
CA GLN A 133 -21.73 1.59 -8.38
C GLN A 133 -22.13 0.50 -7.38
N SER A 134 -21.81 -0.76 -7.73
CA SER A 134 -21.93 -1.87 -6.79
C SER A 134 -20.81 -1.82 -5.76
N GLU A 135 -21.09 -2.30 -4.55
CA GLU A 135 -20.11 -2.50 -3.51
C GLU A 135 -18.97 -3.41 -4.00
N VAL A 136 -17.75 -3.07 -3.65
CA VAL A 136 -16.55 -3.82 -4.02
C VAL A 136 -15.81 -4.23 -2.75
N ASP A 137 -15.73 -5.54 -2.53
CA ASP A 137 -14.94 -6.15 -1.47
C ASP A 137 -13.58 -6.58 -1.99
N GLN A 138 -12.52 -6.05 -1.40
CA GLN A 138 -11.15 -6.46 -1.67
C GLN A 138 -10.62 -7.21 -0.44
N ASN A 139 -10.23 -8.45 -0.63
CA ASN A 139 -9.65 -9.26 0.43
C ASN A 139 -8.14 -9.40 0.20
N TRP A 140 -7.38 -9.22 1.27
CA TRP A 140 -5.92 -9.18 1.22
C TRP A 140 -5.30 -10.09 2.28
N LEU A 141 -4.27 -10.82 1.88
CA LEU A 141 -3.39 -11.56 2.78
C LEU A 141 -2.12 -10.74 2.96
N VAL A 142 -1.93 -10.19 4.13
CA VAL A 142 -0.84 -9.24 4.42
C VAL A 142 0.17 -9.89 5.35
N PHE A 143 1.39 -10.01 4.87
CA PHE A 143 2.57 -10.38 5.67
C PHE A 143 3.33 -9.13 6.07
N HIS A 144 3.90 -9.12 7.26
CA HIS A 144 4.67 -7.97 7.73
C HIS A 144 5.92 -8.40 8.49
N ARG A 145 6.94 -7.54 8.46
CA ARG A 145 8.18 -7.69 9.22
C ARG A 145 8.59 -6.33 9.75
N ASN A 146 8.87 -6.25 11.04
CA ASN A 146 9.39 -5.04 11.66
C ASN A 146 10.79 -4.75 11.16
N VAL A 147 11.07 -3.47 10.91
CA VAL A 147 12.37 -2.98 10.47
C VAL A 147 13.00 -2.14 11.56
N PHE A 148 14.28 -2.35 11.77
CA PHE A 148 15.06 -1.70 12.82
C PHE A 148 16.21 -0.91 12.21
N THR A 149 16.58 0.21 12.86
CA THR A 149 17.84 0.91 12.58
C THR A 149 19.03 0.07 13.05
N PRO A 150 20.27 0.39 12.63
CA PRO A 150 21.48 -0.20 13.21
C PRO A 150 21.55 -0.07 14.74
N GLY A 151 20.92 0.98 15.32
CA GLY A 151 20.78 1.18 16.76
C GLY A 151 19.69 0.33 17.44
N ARG A 152 19.06 -0.60 16.70
CA ARG A 152 17.97 -1.48 17.17
C ARG A 152 16.65 -0.75 17.53
N GLU A 153 16.48 0.47 17.10
CA GLU A 153 15.21 1.18 17.19
C GLU A 153 14.26 0.71 16.09
N GLN A 154 13.03 0.36 16.44
CA GLN A 154 12.01 0.00 15.46
C GLN A 154 11.51 1.26 14.75
N VAL A 155 11.69 1.32 13.44
CA VAL A 155 11.35 2.49 12.61
C VAL A 155 10.20 2.24 11.64
N GLY A 156 9.54 1.12 11.75
CA GLY A 156 8.41 0.76 10.90
C GLY A 156 8.38 -0.72 10.58
N ARG A 157 7.72 -1.06 9.49
CA ARG A 157 7.68 -2.43 8.97
C ARG A 157 7.62 -2.44 7.45
N VAL A 158 8.15 -3.47 6.81
CA VAL A 158 7.85 -3.82 5.43
C VAL A 158 6.66 -4.77 5.39
N GLU A 159 5.85 -4.66 4.36
CA GLU A 159 4.64 -5.46 4.18
C GLU A 159 4.55 -5.94 2.73
N VAL A 160 4.06 -7.18 2.58
CA VAL A 160 3.73 -7.80 1.31
C VAL A 160 2.25 -8.20 1.37
N ALA A 161 1.45 -7.72 0.42
CA ALA A 161 0.02 -7.97 0.40
C ALA A 161 -0.41 -8.64 -0.89
N PHE A 162 -0.91 -9.88 -0.77
CA PHE A 162 -1.47 -10.65 -1.86
C PHE A 162 -2.98 -10.44 -1.92
N SER A 163 -3.51 -10.23 -3.12
CA SER A 163 -4.95 -10.19 -3.35
C SER A 163 -5.56 -11.59 -3.20
N LEU A 164 -6.66 -11.68 -2.47
CA LEU A 164 -7.40 -12.92 -2.23
C LEU A 164 -8.74 -12.91 -2.94
N HIS A 165 -9.02 -13.97 -3.69
CA HIS A 165 -10.34 -14.21 -4.25
C HIS A 165 -10.94 -15.49 -3.66
N PRO A 166 -12.27 -15.54 -3.43
CA PRO A 166 -12.91 -16.76 -2.98
C PRO A 166 -12.83 -17.82 -4.08
N VAL A 167 -12.54 -19.07 -3.69
CA VAL A 167 -12.54 -20.18 -4.64
C VAL A 167 -13.98 -20.53 -4.97
N LYS A 168 -14.31 -20.51 -6.27
CA LYS A 168 -15.64 -20.90 -6.76
C LYS A 168 -15.97 -22.33 -6.29
N ASP A 169 -17.19 -22.53 -5.82
CA ASP A 169 -17.72 -23.82 -5.34
C ASP A 169 -17.04 -24.41 -4.08
N ARG A 170 -16.20 -23.62 -3.39
CA ARG A 170 -15.56 -24.01 -2.12
C ARG A 170 -15.66 -22.90 -1.08
N PRO A 171 -16.83 -22.75 -0.40
CA PRO A 171 -17.03 -21.70 0.60
C PRO A 171 -15.94 -21.71 1.67
N GLY A 172 -15.41 -20.53 2.00
CA GLY A 172 -14.36 -20.35 2.99
C GLY A 172 -12.92 -20.61 2.49
N ARG A 173 -12.74 -21.11 1.25
CA ARG A 173 -11.41 -21.22 0.63
C ARG A 173 -11.09 -19.97 -0.21
N TRP A 174 -9.84 -19.56 -0.11
CA TRP A 174 -9.28 -18.41 -0.81
C TRP A 174 -8.15 -18.83 -1.72
N MET A 175 -8.01 -18.13 -2.84
CA MET A 175 -6.88 -18.26 -3.74
C MET A 175 -6.16 -16.92 -3.88
N VAL A 176 -4.86 -16.96 -4.00
CA VAL A 176 -4.02 -15.79 -4.29
C VAL A 176 -4.08 -15.50 -5.79
N VAL A 177 -4.33 -14.23 -6.14
CA VAL A 177 -4.38 -13.81 -7.56
C VAL A 177 -3.46 -12.60 -7.80
N PRO A 178 -2.87 -12.48 -9.00
CA PRO A 178 -2.05 -11.32 -9.34
C PRO A 178 -2.87 -10.04 -9.35
N VAL A 179 -2.28 -8.95 -8.82
CA VAL A 179 -2.83 -7.60 -8.98
C VAL A 179 -2.55 -7.06 -10.39
N ALA A 180 -3.45 -6.23 -10.91
CA ALA A 180 -3.31 -5.63 -12.24
C ALA A 180 -2.24 -4.52 -12.28
N ALA A 181 -2.07 -3.79 -11.17
CA ALA A 181 -1.05 -2.75 -10.98
C ALA A 181 -0.45 -2.90 -9.59
N SER A 182 0.84 -2.68 -9.47
CA SER A 182 1.58 -2.86 -8.23
C SER A 182 2.49 -1.66 -7.93
N PRO A 183 1.90 -0.48 -7.70
CA PRO A 183 2.70 0.67 -7.28
C PRO A 183 3.39 0.37 -5.94
N LEU A 184 4.65 0.81 -5.78
CA LEU A 184 5.28 0.78 -4.46
C LEU A 184 4.52 1.69 -3.52
N VAL A 185 4.16 1.17 -2.34
CA VAL A 185 3.38 1.91 -1.36
C VAL A 185 4.29 2.42 -0.24
N VAL A 186 4.19 3.71 0.06
CA VAL A 186 4.81 4.36 1.21
C VAL A 186 3.69 5.06 1.97
N PHE A 187 2.88 4.29 2.71
CA PHE A 187 1.56 4.64 3.26
C PHE A 187 0.49 4.89 2.18
N PHE A 188 0.79 5.64 1.15
CA PHE A 188 -0.01 5.83 -0.06
C PHE A 188 0.76 5.33 -1.29
N PRO A 189 0.08 4.95 -2.36
CA PRO A 189 0.75 4.58 -3.61
C PRO A 189 1.67 5.69 -4.11
N THR A 190 2.82 5.31 -4.65
CA THR A 190 3.76 6.18 -5.34
C THR A 190 3.61 6.02 -6.87
N ALA A 191 4.31 6.83 -7.65
CA ALA A 191 4.36 6.65 -9.10
C ALA A 191 5.29 5.50 -9.55
N VAL A 192 5.99 4.86 -8.61
CA VAL A 192 6.96 3.79 -8.93
C VAL A 192 6.24 2.45 -9.02
N GLU A 193 6.15 1.89 -10.22
CA GLU A 193 5.61 0.56 -10.47
C GLU A 193 6.64 -0.51 -10.11
N THR A 194 6.23 -1.54 -9.37
CA THR A 194 7.11 -2.63 -8.93
C THR A 194 7.17 -3.79 -9.91
N ASN A 195 6.20 -3.93 -10.81
CA ASN A 195 5.99 -5.07 -11.71
C ASN A 195 5.79 -6.42 -10.97
N LEU A 196 5.41 -6.38 -9.69
CA LEU A 196 5.09 -7.56 -8.89
C LEU A 196 3.60 -7.93 -9.05
N GLY A 197 3.25 -9.18 -8.80
CA GLY A 197 1.86 -9.62 -8.76
C GLY A 197 1.18 -9.39 -7.41
N PHE A 198 1.78 -8.59 -6.51
CA PHE A 198 1.31 -8.24 -5.17
C PHE A 198 1.77 -6.83 -4.81
N LEU A 199 1.19 -6.25 -3.77
CA LEU A 199 1.60 -4.93 -3.30
C LEU A 199 2.74 -5.03 -2.29
N VAL A 200 3.64 -4.07 -2.34
CA VAL A 200 4.72 -3.88 -1.37
C VAL A 200 4.57 -2.52 -0.69
N GLN A 201 4.65 -2.52 0.64
CA GLN A 201 4.63 -1.31 1.47
C GLN A 201 5.87 -1.29 2.36
N GLY A 202 6.39 -0.10 2.61
CA GLY A 202 7.47 0.11 3.57
C GLY A 202 7.81 1.59 3.74
N PRO A 203 8.59 1.95 4.78
CA PRO A 203 9.01 3.32 5.03
C PRO A 203 10.17 3.74 4.12
N TYR A 204 9.99 3.57 2.80
CA TYR A 204 10.99 3.96 1.81
C TYR A 204 11.22 5.47 1.80
N LYS A 205 12.46 5.89 1.58
CA LYS A 205 12.80 7.27 1.29
C LYS A 205 12.41 7.57 -0.16
N THR A 206 11.53 8.54 -0.32
CA THR A 206 11.04 9.01 -1.62
C THR A 206 11.60 10.39 -1.92
N THR A 207 11.50 10.83 -3.19
CA THR A 207 11.55 12.26 -3.53
C THR A 207 10.35 12.99 -2.89
N PRO A 208 10.42 14.31 -2.69
CA PRO A 208 9.29 15.08 -2.16
C PRO A 208 8.00 14.95 -2.96
N SER A 209 8.09 14.87 -4.30
CA SER A 209 6.97 14.64 -5.23
C SER A 209 6.43 13.21 -5.22
N ARG A 210 7.13 12.27 -4.55
CA ARG A 210 6.80 10.82 -4.50
C ARG A 210 6.75 10.14 -5.87
N ASP A 211 7.34 10.75 -6.88
CA ASP A 211 7.45 10.26 -8.25
C ASP A 211 8.65 9.32 -8.44
N ASN A 212 9.61 9.36 -7.51
CA ASN A 212 10.81 8.53 -7.58
C ASN A 212 11.23 8.03 -6.18
N ILE A 213 11.88 6.87 -6.18
CA ILE A 213 12.47 6.24 -5.00
C ILE A 213 13.94 5.96 -5.28
N PRO A 214 14.87 6.69 -4.64
CA PRO A 214 16.29 6.55 -4.90
C PRO A 214 16.78 5.12 -4.64
N ARG A 215 17.01 4.35 -5.71
CA ARG A 215 17.38 2.93 -5.63
C ARG A 215 18.74 2.67 -4.99
N HIS A 216 19.64 3.66 -5.03
CA HIS A 216 20.98 3.55 -4.45
C HIS A 216 21.05 3.98 -2.98
N GLU A 217 19.99 4.55 -2.45
CA GLU A 217 19.88 4.90 -1.03
C GLU A 217 20.05 3.65 -0.16
N PRO A 218 21.03 3.63 0.77
CA PRO A 218 21.31 2.44 1.59
C PRO A 218 20.09 1.94 2.37
N TRP A 219 19.27 2.86 2.86
CA TRP A 219 18.02 2.53 3.56
C TRP A 219 17.02 1.79 2.65
N ASN A 220 16.83 2.28 1.43
CA ASN A 220 15.92 1.63 0.47
C ASN A 220 16.41 0.25 0.07
N LYS A 221 17.72 0.07 -0.11
CA LYS A 221 18.33 -1.25 -0.35
C LYS A 221 18.09 -2.21 0.82
N HIS A 222 18.25 -1.71 2.06
CA HIS A 222 17.97 -2.50 3.26
C HIS A 222 16.50 -2.96 3.28
N LEU A 223 15.56 -2.06 3.02
CA LEU A 223 14.13 -2.40 2.98
C LEU A 223 13.79 -3.42 1.90
N VAL A 224 14.37 -3.29 0.71
CA VAL A 224 14.20 -4.28 -0.36
C VAL A 224 14.73 -5.64 0.07
N GLY A 225 15.89 -5.71 0.74
CA GLY A 225 16.42 -6.95 1.30
C GLY A 225 15.46 -7.57 2.32
N GLN A 226 14.93 -6.78 3.26
CA GLN A 226 13.94 -7.24 4.24
C GLN A 226 12.64 -7.71 3.57
N THR A 227 12.21 -7.05 2.50
CA THR A 227 11.04 -7.45 1.71
C THR A 227 11.28 -8.77 0.98
N ALA A 228 12.49 -8.99 0.45
CA ALA A 228 12.86 -10.25 -0.21
C ALA A 228 12.83 -11.44 0.76
N GLU A 229 13.36 -11.26 1.97
CA GLU A 229 13.30 -12.28 3.03
C GLU A 229 11.83 -12.54 3.46
N LEU A 230 11.04 -11.49 3.66
CA LEU A 230 9.61 -11.60 3.99
C LEU A 230 8.84 -12.34 2.89
N LEU A 231 9.15 -12.09 1.61
CA LEU A 231 8.52 -12.79 0.50
C LEU A 231 8.78 -14.29 0.55
N VAL A 232 10.01 -14.73 0.85
CA VAL A 232 10.32 -16.16 1.01
C VAL A 232 9.57 -16.77 2.20
N GLU A 233 9.44 -16.05 3.31
CA GLU A 233 8.60 -16.49 4.44
C GLU A 233 7.12 -16.61 4.03
N ALA A 234 6.61 -15.66 3.26
CA ALA A 234 5.25 -15.72 2.73
C ALA A 234 5.04 -16.92 1.81
N MET A 235 6.00 -17.24 0.93
CA MET A 235 5.96 -18.44 0.07
C MET A 235 5.86 -19.72 0.91
N ARG A 236 6.65 -19.84 1.98
CA ARG A 236 6.58 -20.99 2.89
C ARG A 236 5.23 -21.08 3.58
N TRP A 237 4.72 -19.95 4.09
CA TRP A 237 3.41 -19.89 4.73
C TRP A 237 2.29 -20.28 3.76
N LEU A 238 2.33 -19.76 2.51
CA LEU A 238 1.35 -20.13 1.48
C LEU A 238 1.38 -21.63 1.16
N ARG A 239 2.58 -22.25 1.09
CA ARG A 239 2.72 -23.70 0.96
C ARG A 239 2.08 -24.44 2.13
N ASP A 240 2.39 -24.04 3.36
CA ASP A 240 1.96 -24.75 4.58
C ASP A 240 0.43 -24.63 4.80
N ASN A 241 -0.20 -23.65 4.16
CA ASN A 241 -1.64 -23.43 4.16
C ASN A 241 -2.33 -23.86 2.83
N GLU A 242 -1.65 -24.62 1.98
CA GLU A 242 -2.17 -25.11 0.68
C GLU A 242 -2.66 -24.00 -0.27
N MET A 243 -2.06 -22.81 -0.17
CA MET A 243 -2.38 -21.64 -0.99
C MET A 243 -1.30 -21.32 -2.04
N LEU A 244 -0.16 -22.03 -2.02
CA LEU A 244 0.90 -21.86 -3.01
C LEU A 244 0.62 -22.72 -4.24
N ASP A 245 -0.38 -22.30 -5.00
CA ASP A 245 -0.80 -22.92 -6.26
C ASP A 245 -0.20 -22.19 -7.49
N VAL A 246 -0.62 -22.60 -8.70
CA VAL A 246 -0.17 -21.96 -9.94
C VAL A 246 -0.54 -20.48 -10.01
N SER A 247 -1.69 -20.08 -9.45
CA SER A 247 -2.11 -18.67 -9.40
C SER A 247 -1.20 -17.85 -8.49
N ALA A 248 -0.86 -18.38 -7.32
CA ALA A 248 0.09 -17.76 -6.40
C ALA A 248 1.50 -17.64 -7.01
N LEU A 249 1.96 -18.68 -7.75
CA LEU A 249 3.24 -18.62 -8.47
C LEU A 249 3.28 -17.51 -9.53
N ARG A 250 2.16 -17.21 -10.18
CA ARG A 250 2.06 -16.09 -11.14
C ARG A 250 2.22 -14.72 -10.48
N CYS A 251 2.02 -14.61 -9.16
CA CYS A 251 2.26 -13.37 -8.43
C CYS A 251 3.75 -13.11 -8.22
N LEU A 252 4.58 -14.16 -8.21
CA LEU A 252 5.99 -14.07 -7.86
C LEU A 252 6.84 -13.41 -8.96
N PRO A 253 7.92 -12.70 -8.59
CA PRO A 253 8.84 -12.08 -9.53
C PRO A 253 9.74 -13.15 -10.17
N LEU A 254 9.26 -13.88 -11.19
CA LEU A 254 9.99 -14.97 -11.84
C LEU A 254 10.47 -14.62 -13.25
N ASP A 255 10.04 -13.50 -13.78
CA ASP A 255 10.40 -13.02 -15.12
C ASP A 255 11.67 -12.15 -15.05
N ARG A 256 12.80 -12.67 -15.56
CA ARG A 256 14.08 -11.95 -15.54
C ARG A 256 14.07 -10.64 -16.33
N GLU A 257 13.24 -10.53 -17.36
CA GLU A 257 13.17 -9.33 -18.19
C GLU A 257 12.57 -8.15 -17.40
N LYS A 258 11.64 -8.44 -16.48
CA LYS A 258 11.05 -7.43 -15.59
C LYS A 258 11.96 -7.02 -14.44
N PHE A 259 12.90 -7.90 -14.07
CA PHE A 259 13.82 -7.69 -12.94
C PHE A 259 15.28 -7.83 -13.38
N PRO A 260 15.78 -6.93 -14.28
CA PRO A 260 17.16 -6.97 -14.74
C PRO A 260 18.14 -6.75 -13.59
N GLU A 261 19.39 -7.16 -13.80
CA GLU A 261 20.47 -6.98 -12.82
C GLU A 261 20.62 -5.50 -12.44
N GLY A 262 20.75 -5.24 -11.14
CA GLY A 262 20.84 -3.88 -10.58
C GLY A 262 19.54 -3.09 -10.58
N SER A 263 18.40 -3.68 -10.99
CA SER A 263 17.09 -3.07 -10.77
C SER A 263 16.71 -3.10 -9.28
N MET A 264 15.81 -2.21 -8.86
CA MET A 264 15.47 -2.05 -7.45
C MET A 264 14.94 -3.33 -6.82
N PHE A 265 14.09 -4.07 -7.51
CA PHE A 265 13.44 -5.28 -7.00
C PHE A 265 14.08 -6.58 -7.48
N GLU A 266 15.26 -6.53 -8.11
CA GLU A 266 16.04 -7.71 -8.47
C GLU A 266 16.29 -8.64 -7.27
N PRO A 267 16.53 -8.16 -6.02
CA PRO A 267 16.68 -9.04 -4.88
C PRO A 267 15.47 -9.93 -4.60
N LEU A 268 14.24 -9.46 -4.89
CA LEU A 268 13.02 -10.27 -4.73
C LEU A 268 13.00 -11.41 -5.77
N PHE A 269 13.37 -11.09 -7.03
CA PHE A 269 13.54 -12.12 -8.08
C PHE A 269 14.57 -13.18 -7.67
N ALA A 270 15.75 -12.75 -7.24
CA ALA A 270 16.82 -13.64 -6.86
C ALA A 270 16.44 -14.55 -5.68
N ALA A 271 15.80 -13.98 -4.64
CA ALA A 271 15.33 -14.71 -3.47
C ALA A 271 14.23 -15.72 -3.81
N SER A 272 13.21 -15.31 -4.57
CA SER A 272 12.12 -16.20 -5.00
C SER A 272 12.62 -17.35 -5.86
N ARG A 273 13.48 -17.06 -6.84
CA ARG A 273 14.08 -18.08 -7.70
C ARG A 273 14.92 -19.07 -6.90
N ARG A 274 15.75 -18.59 -5.97
CA ARG A 274 16.56 -19.43 -5.11
C ARG A 274 15.70 -20.34 -4.24
N ALA A 275 14.69 -19.77 -3.58
CA ALA A 275 13.78 -20.54 -2.73
C ALA A 275 13.07 -21.65 -3.53
N LEU A 276 12.56 -21.36 -4.73
CA LEU A 276 11.93 -22.35 -5.60
C LEU A 276 12.89 -23.43 -6.06
N LEU A 277 14.18 -23.13 -6.26
CA LEU A 277 15.19 -24.12 -6.65
C LEU A 277 15.55 -25.06 -5.50
N ASP A 278 15.70 -24.52 -4.29
CA ASP A 278 16.31 -25.23 -3.16
C ASP A 278 15.26 -25.87 -2.23
N GLU A 279 14.05 -25.28 -2.14
CA GLU A 279 13.00 -25.69 -1.22
C GLU A 279 11.79 -26.32 -1.95
N PRO A 280 11.02 -27.21 -1.28
CA PRO A 280 9.82 -27.81 -1.86
C PRO A 280 8.66 -26.78 -1.89
N LEU A 281 8.69 -25.89 -2.89
CA LEU A 281 7.72 -24.79 -3.07
C LEU A 281 6.97 -24.87 -4.42
N LEU A 282 7.34 -25.77 -5.32
CA LEU A 282 6.58 -26.00 -6.55
C LEU A 282 5.46 -27.02 -6.30
N PRO A 283 4.18 -26.69 -6.57
CA PRO A 283 3.08 -27.63 -6.43
C PRO A 283 3.21 -28.77 -7.45
N ARG A 284 2.96 -29.99 -6.99
CA ARG A 284 2.94 -31.20 -7.82
C ARG A 284 1.51 -31.51 -8.26
N PHE A 285 1.39 -32.17 -9.40
CA PHE A 285 0.10 -32.62 -9.93
C PHE A 285 -0.62 -33.62 -8.99
N ASP A 286 0.14 -34.51 -8.36
CA ASP A 286 -0.35 -35.54 -7.43
C ASP A 286 -0.49 -35.05 -5.98
N GLY A 287 -0.38 -33.74 -5.77
CA GLY A 287 -0.41 -33.10 -4.46
C GLY A 287 0.96 -32.95 -3.82
N GLY A 288 1.05 -32.06 -2.82
CA GLY A 288 2.29 -31.69 -2.15
C GLY A 288 3.18 -30.78 -2.98
N TYR A 289 4.45 -30.68 -2.57
CA TYR A 289 5.40 -29.71 -3.13
C TYR A 289 6.75 -30.38 -3.38
N VAL A 290 7.51 -29.83 -4.33
CA VAL A 290 8.85 -30.28 -4.70
C VAL A 290 9.78 -29.09 -4.97
N ALA A 291 11.07 -29.25 -4.75
CA ALA A 291 12.06 -28.26 -5.17
C ALA A 291 12.28 -28.34 -6.69
N ALA A 292 12.42 -27.18 -7.35
CA ALA A 292 12.60 -27.14 -8.81
C ALA A 292 13.85 -27.92 -9.26
N SER A 293 14.94 -27.93 -8.47
CA SER A 293 16.14 -28.72 -8.72
C SER A 293 15.91 -30.24 -8.75
N ARG A 294 14.77 -30.71 -8.20
CA ARG A 294 14.41 -32.14 -8.13
C ARG A 294 13.19 -32.47 -8.98
N SER A 295 12.67 -31.50 -9.76
CA SER A 295 11.48 -31.67 -10.59
C SER A 295 11.84 -31.91 -12.05
N LYS A 296 10.93 -32.59 -12.78
CA LYS A 296 10.95 -32.65 -14.24
C LYS A 296 9.65 -32.05 -14.73
N LEU A 297 9.71 -31.15 -15.70
CA LEU A 297 8.53 -30.62 -16.37
C LEU A 297 8.01 -31.68 -17.34
N ALA A 298 6.72 -32.02 -17.24
CA ALA A 298 6.07 -32.80 -18.26
C ALA A 298 6.01 -31.98 -19.57
N ARG A 299 6.37 -32.58 -20.69
CA ARG A 299 6.22 -31.94 -22.00
C ARG A 299 4.73 -31.99 -22.38
N THR A 300 4.20 -30.89 -22.84
CA THR A 300 2.78 -30.72 -23.20
C THR A 300 2.31 -31.65 -24.33
N GLN A 301 3.20 -32.32 -25.04
CA GLN A 301 2.86 -33.29 -26.10
C GLN A 301 2.62 -34.71 -25.58
N GLU A 302 2.81 -34.98 -24.29
CA GLU A 302 2.66 -36.31 -23.67
C GLU A 302 1.52 -36.36 -22.64
N LEU A 303 0.76 -35.28 -22.55
CA LEU A 303 -0.52 -35.19 -21.82
C LEU A 303 -1.66 -35.14 -22.85
#